data_823d1334addbf4ee790b766a3c217e91
#
_entry.id   823d1334addbf4ee790b766a3c217e91
#
_cell.length_a   1.000
_cell.length_b   1.000
_cell.length_c   1.000
_cell.angle_alpha   90.00
_cell.angle_beta   90.00
_cell.angle_gamma   90.00
#
_symmetry.space_group_name_H-M   'P 1'
#
loop_
_entity.id
_entity.type
_entity.pdbx_description
1 polymer ?
#
loop_
_entity_poly.entity_id
_entity_poly.type
_entity_poly.pdbx_seq_one_letter_code
_entity_poly.pdbx_strand_id
1 'polypeptide(L)'
;MVTLSLTGLYAGLLGILYIGLAINIIRLRLRFKIGIGAGGNEFLAKAIRVHGNFAEYTPMALILLGCYELNGASAMMLHAMGGLLVLGRVLHVVGLNKTIGASKQRQIGMLSTFLVILVLAIENIRLFVLA
;
A
#
# COMPACT_ATOMS: atom_id res chain seq x y z
N MET A 1 -0.08 -11.00 26.60
CA MET A 1 -0.94 -9.99 25.96
C MET A 1 -0.64 -10.00 24.47
N VAL A 2 -1.65 -10.25 23.65
CA VAL A 2 -1.48 -10.24 22.20
C VAL A 2 -1.52 -8.77 21.75
N THR A 3 -0.52 -8.34 20.99
CA THR A 3 -0.38 -6.95 20.53
C THR A 3 -0.26 -6.90 19.00
N LEU A 4 -0.70 -5.80 18.41
CA LEU A 4 -0.54 -5.49 16.99
C LEU A 4 0.57 -4.46 16.76
N SER A 5 1.67 -4.58 17.51
CA SER A 5 2.72 -3.56 17.51
C SER A 5 3.48 -3.47 16.19
N LEU A 6 3.80 -4.58 15.57
CA LEU A 6 4.51 -4.59 14.28
C LEU A 6 3.59 -4.21 13.12
N THR A 7 2.38 -4.74 13.09
CA THR A 7 1.37 -4.27 12.12
C THR A 7 1.08 -2.78 12.30
N GLY A 8 0.99 -2.29 13.54
CA GLY A 8 0.82 -0.88 13.86
C GLY A 8 1.96 0.00 13.34
N LEU A 9 3.21 -0.46 13.44
CA LEU A 9 4.37 0.23 12.86
C LEU A 9 4.19 0.42 11.34
N TYR A 10 3.93 -0.66 10.62
CA TYR A 10 3.78 -0.61 9.16
C TYR A 10 2.52 0.14 8.72
N ALA A 11 1.42 -0.02 9.44
CA ALA A 11 0.20 0.75 9.22
C ALA A 11 0.43 2.26 9.42
N GLY A 12 1.21 2.64 10.43
CA GLY A 12 1.60 4.02 10.69
C GLY A 12 2.42 4.62 9.55
N LEU A 13 3.46 3.91 9.09
CA LEU A 13 4.29 4.34 7.96
C LEU A 13 3.45 4.51 6.68
N LEU A 14 2.58 3.55 6.38
CA LEU A 14 1.71 3.59 5.23
C LEU A 14 0.61 4.65 5.36
N GLY A 15 0.12 4.90 6.57
CA GLY A 15 -0.83 5.98 6.86
C GLY A 15 -0.24 7.36 6.58
N ILE A 16 1.02 7.60 6.93
CA ILE A 16 1.73 8.84 6.59
C ILE A 16 1.86 9.00 5.08
N LEU A 17 2.24 7.94 4.37
CA LEU A 17 2.30 7.95 2.91
C LEU A 17 0.92 8.22 2.29
N TYR A 18 -0.13 7.59 2.80
CA TYR A 18 -1.51 7.78 2.34
C TYR A 18 -1.98 9.24 2.47
N ILE A 19 -1.73 9.86 3.61
CA ILE A 19 -2.04 11.29 3.82
C ILE A 19 -1.24 12.17 2.85
N GLY A 20 0.03 11.87 2.63
CA GLY A 20 0.85 12.59 1.64
C GLY A 20 0.25 12.51 0.22
N LEU A 21 -0.25 11.35 -0.19
CA LEU A 21 -0.92 11.16 -1.47
C LEU A 21 -2.23 11.96 -1.56
N ALA A 22 -3.02 11.97 -0.49
CA ALA A 22 -4.26 12.76 -0.41
C ALA A 22 -3.99 14.27 -0.49
N ILE A 23 -3.01 14.77 0.25
CA ILE A 23 -2.59 16.17 0.22
C ILE A 23 -2.13 16.57 -1.18
N ASN A 24 -1.40 15.70 -1.87
CA ASN A 24 -0.97 15.97 -3.25
C ASN A 24 -2.16 16.17 -4.20
N ILE A 25 -3.21 15.35 -4.08
CA ILE A 25 -4.44 15.53 -4.86
C ILE A 25 -5.11 16.89 -4.54
N ILE A 26 -5.25 17.19 -3.26
CA ILE A 26 -5.87 18.46 -2.83
C ILE A 26 -5.09 19.66 -3.41
N ARG A 27 -3.77 19.64 -3.30
CA ARG A 27 -2.90 20.68 -3.85
C ARG A 27 -3.08 20.85 -5.36
N LEU A 28 -3.14 19.76 -6.12
CA LEU A 28 -3.34 19.80 -7.57
C LEU A 28 -4.74 20.31 -7.93
N ARG A 29 -5.78 19.91 -7.19
CA ARG A 29 -7.15 20.41 -7.39
C ARG A 29 -7.24 21.92 -7.20
N LEU A 30 -6.62 22.43 -6.15
CA LEU A 30 -6.58 23.88 -5.89
C LEU A 30 -5.79 24.62 -6.98
N ARG A 31 -4.65 24.06 -7.40
CA ARG A 31 -3.80 24.66 -8.44
C ARG A 31 -4.51 24.76 -9.79
N PHE A 32 -5.19 23.68 -10.20
CA PHE A 32 -5.84 23.61 -11.51
C PHE A 32 -7.34 23.97 -11.48
N LYS A 33 -7.88 24.27 -10.28
CA LYS A 33 -9.30 24.62 -10.07
C LYS A 33 -10.25 23.53 -10.57
N ILE A 34 -9.91 22.25 -10.32
CA ILE A 34 -10.69 21.08 -10.73
C ILE A 34 -11.26 20.41 -9.47
N GLY A 35 -12.57 20.55 -9.24
CA GLY A 35 -13.24 20.01 -8.04
C GLY A 35 -13.56 18.51 -8.12
N ILE A 36 -13.91 18.00 -9.30
CA ILE A 36 -14.34 16.62 -9.53
C ILE A 36 -13.63 16.05 -10.76
N GLY A 37 -13.29 14.75 -10.72
CA GLY A 37 -12.59 14.10 -11.80
C GLY A 37 -11.18 14.63 -11.99
N ALA A 38 -10.63 14.49 -13.17
CA ALA A 38 -9.29 14.97 -13.53
C ALA A 38 -9.33 16.18 -14.49
N GLY A 39 -10.49 16.48 -15.10
CA GLY A 39 -10.67 17.61 -16.00
C GLY A 39 -9.72 17.64 -17.20
N GLY A 40 -9.28 16.47 -17.67
CA GLY A 40 -8.26 16.37 -18.74
C GLY A 40 -6.83 16.66 -18.28
N ASN A 41 -6.60 16.93 -16.99
CA ASN A 41 -5.27 17.20 -16.44
C ASN A 41 -4.54 15.91 -16.09
N GLU A 42 -3.42 15.64 -16.77
CA GLU A 42 -2.64 14.41 -16.58
C GLU A 42 -1.98 14.28 -15.21
N PHE A 43 -1.52 15.39 -14.64
CA PHE A 43 -0.89 15.36 -13.30
C PHE A 43 -1.92 14.98 -12.24
N LEU A 44 -3.12 15.56 -12.31
CA LEU A 44 -4.21 15.21 -11.40
C LEU A 44 -4.70 13.78 -11.62
N ALA A 45 -4.84 13.34 -12.87
CA ALA A 45 -5.23 11.97 -13.20
C ALA A 45 -4.26 10.94 -12.60
N LYS A 46 -2.95 11.19 -12.73
CA LYS A 46 -1.93 10.34 -12.11
C LYS A 46 -2.04 10.31 -10.59
N ALA A 47 -2.15 11.47 -9.95
CA ALA A 47 -2.24 11.56 -8.49
C ALA A 47 -3.47 10.80 -7.97
N ILE A 48 -4.61 10.94 -8.64
CA ILE A 48 -5.84 10.20 -8.31
C ILE A 48 -5.61 8.70 -8.47
N ARG A 49 -4.93 8.26 -9.52
CA ARG A 49 -4.69 6.83 -9.76
C ARG A 49 -3.71 6.24 -8.74
N VAL A 50 -2.66 6.97 -8.37
CA VAL A 50 -1.72 6.53 -7.31
C VAL A 50 -2.44 6.34 -5.98
N HIS A 51 -3.21 7.34 -5.57
CA HIS A 51 -3.99 7.31 -4.34
C HIS A 51 -5.03 6.18 -4.36
N GLY A 52 -5.77 6.04 -5.45
CA GLY A 52 -6.77 4.99 -5.62
C GLY A 52 -6.17 3.59 -5.54
N ASN A 53 -5.05 3.35 -6.22
CA ASN A 53 -4.35 2.07 -6.16
C ASN A 53 -3.87 1.73 -4.74
N PHE A 54 -3.34 2.73 -4.02
CA PHE A 54 -2.97 2.56 -2.63
C PHE A 54 -4.19 2.14 -1.78
N ALA A 55 -5.29 2.87 -1.90
CA ALA A 55 -6.52 2.60 -1.15
C ALA A 55 -7.18 1.26 -1.50
N GLU A 56 -7.00 0.77 -2.72
CA GLU A 56 -7.55 -0.50 -3.18
C GLU A 56 -6.83 -1.72 -2.59
N TYR A 57 -5.50 -1.67 -2.44
CA TYR A 57 -4.69 -2.86 -2.10
C TYR A 57 -4.10 -2.85 -0.70
N THR A 58 -3.70 -1.69 -0.19
CA THR A 58 -2.99 -1.59 1.09
C THR A 58 -3.85 -2.04 2.29
N PRO A 59 -5.14 -1.71 2.39
CA PRO A 59 -5.96 -2.13 3.52
C PRO A 59 -6.05 -3.65 3.66
N MET A 60 -6.24 -4.38 2.56
CA MET A 60 -6.28 -5.84 2.60
C MET A 60 -4.97 -6.43 3.07
N ALA A 61 -3.84 -5.91 2.59
CA ALA A 61 -2.52 -6.35 3.03
C ALA A 61 -2.31 -6.13 4.53
N LEU A 62 -2.73 -4.99 5.07
CA LEU A 62 -2.63 -4.68 6.51
C LEU A 62 -3.57 -5.54 7.36
N ILE A 63 -4.77 -5.83 6.90
CA ILE A 63 -5.69 -6.75 7.59
C ILE A 63 -5.05 -8.14 7.69
N LEU A 64 -4.51 -8.65 6.59
CA LEU A 64 -3.85 -9.96 6.58
C LEU A 64 -2.61 -9.98 7.46
N LEU A 65 -1.82 -8.90 7.47
CA LEU A 65 -0.65 -8.77 8.33
C LEU A 65 -1.05 -8.78 9.81
N GLY A 66 -2.11 -8.04 10.17
CA GLY A 66 -2.65 -7.99 11.52
C GLY A 66 -3.19 -9.34 11.99
N CYS A 67 -3.96 -10.03 11.16
CA CYS A 67 -4.42 -11.39 11.46
C CYS A 67 -3.26 -12.35 11.69
N TYR A 68 -2.21 -12.25 10.85
CA TYR A 68 -1.02 -13.08 10.97
C TYR A 68 -0.25 -12.81 12.26
N GLU A 69 -0.10 -11.53 12.65
CA GLU A 69 0.52 -11.14 13.94
C GLU A 69 -0.28 -11.67 15.14
N LEU A 70 -1.61 -11.53 15.11
CA LEU A 70 -2.50 -12.04 16.17
C LEU A 70 -2.42 -13.56 16.33
N ASN A 71 -2.14 -14.28 15.27
CA ASN A 71 -1.98 -15.74 15.27
C ASN A 71 -0.56 -16.20 15.65
N GLY A 72 0.28 -15.31 16.18
CA GLY A 72 1.59 -15.66 16.73
C GLY A 72 2.70 -15.79 15.68
N ALA A 73 2.60 -15.09 14.57
CA ALA A 73 3.64 -15.05 13.55
C ALA A 73 4.98 -14.54 14.11
N SER A 74 6.10 -15.04 13.56
CA SER A 74 7.42 -14.58 13.95
C SER A 74 7.65 -13.12 13.57
N ALA A 75 8.36 -12.37 14.42
CA ALA A 75 8.72 -10.98 14.14
C ALA A 75 9.49 -10.83 12.82
N MET A 76 10.33 -11.80 12.47
CA MET A 76 11.08 -11.80 11.22
C MET A 76 10.16 -11.81 10.00
N MET A 77 9.14 -12.67 9.98
CA MET A 77 8.16 -12.71 8.89
C MET A 77 7.31 -11.45 8.81
N LEU A 78 6.90 -10.90 9.96
CA LEU A 78 6.14 -9.65 10.02
C LEU A 78 6.97 -8.48 9.48
N HIS A 79 8.23 -8.37 9.84
CA HIS A 79 9.13 -7.36 9.28
C HIS A 79 9.40 -7.58 7.78
N ALA A 80 9.58 -8.82 7.33
CA ALA A 80 9.77 -9.13 5.92
C ALA A 80 8.55 -8.70 5.08
N MET A 81 7.34 -9.08 5.50
CA MET A 81 6.10 -8.76 4.77
C MET A 81 5.74 -7.29 4.87
N GLY A 82 5.82 -6.70 6.06
CA GLY A 82 5.56 -5.27 6.28
C GLY A 82 6.57 -4.38 5.54
N GLY A 83 7.85 -4.71 5.61
CA GLY A 83 8.91 -4.01 4.89
C GLY A 83 8.74 -4.09 3.37
N LEU A 84 8.44 -5.27 2.84
CA LEU A 84 8.21 -5.48 1.42
C LEU A 84 6.96 -4.70 0.94
N LEU A 85 5.91 -4.64 1.76
CA LEU A 85 4.72 -3.86 1.46
C LEU A 85 5.04 -2.36 1.38
N VAL A 86 5.75 -1.80 2.37
CA VAL A 86 6.14 -0.38 2.38
C VAL A 86 7.01 -0.05 1.18
N LEU A 87 8.07 -0.84 0.92
CA LEU A 87 8.96 -0.64 -0.23
C LEU A 87 8.19 -0.73 -1.55
N GLY A 88 7.31 -1.71 -1.68
CA GLY A 88 6.48 -1.87 -2.88
C GLY A 88 5.57 -0.67 -3.12
N ARG A 89 4.97 -0.12 -2.08
CA ARG A 89 4.11 1.07 -2.19
C ARG A 89 4.90 2.33 -2.53
N VAL A 90 6.07 2.53 -1.93
CA VAL A 90 6.97 3.64 -2.26
C VAL A 90 7.44 3.55 -3.72
N LEU A 91 7.87 2.37 -4.18
CA LEU A 91 8.27 2.18 -5.57
C LEU A 91 7.13 2.46 -6.55
N HIS A 92 5.90 2.04 -6.22
CA HIS A 92 4.73 2.32 -7.04
C HIS A 92 4.47 3.82 -7.19
N VAL A 93 4.55 4.57 -6.08
CA VAL A 93 4.39 6.03 -6.06
C VAL A 93 5.47 6.72 -6.89
N VAL A 94 6.73 6.35 -6.69
CA VAL A 94 7.87 6.91 -7.44
C VAL A 94 7.76 6.60 -8.93
N GLY A 95 7.39 5.37 -9.29
CA GLY A 95 7.25 4.95 -10.67
C GLY A 95 6.17 5.72 -11.44
N LEU A 96 5.06 6.05 -10.78
CA LEU A 96 3.98 6.83 -11.39
C LEU A 96 4.32 8.30 -11.58
N ASN A 97 5.18 8.86 -10.73
CA ASN A 97 5.62 10.24 -10.86
C ASN A 97 6.60 10.44 -12.04
N LYS A 98 7.28 9.38 -12.49
CA LYS A 98 8.27 9.47 -13.58
C LYS A 98 7.65 9.38 -14.97
N THR A 99 6.65 8.53 -15.18
CA THR A 99 6.04 8.29 -16.50
C THR A 99 4.54 8.03 -16.39
N ILE A 100 3.78 8.44 -17.42
CA ILE A 100 2.34 8.16 -17.56
C ILE A 100 2.13 6.69 -17.94
N GLY A 101 3.07 6.09 -18.68
CA GLY A 101 3.02 4.71 -19.11
C GLY A 101 3.44 3.71 -18.04
N ALA A 102 3.53 2.45 -18.43
CA ALA A 102 4.06 1.38 -17.57
C ALA A 102 5.53 1.67 -17.25
N SER A 103 5.88 1.75 -15.97
CA SER A 103 7.26 1.83 -15.50
C SER A 103 7.64 0.56 -14.76
N LYS A 104 8.92 0.18 -14.80
CA LYS A 104 9.42 -0.99 -14.08
C LYS A 104 9.18 -0.86 -12.55
N GLN A 105 9.41 0.34 -12.00
CA GLN A 105 9.19 0.59 -10.57
C GLN A 105 7.73 0.39 -10.17
N ARG A 106 6.80 0.83 -11.00
CA ARG A 106 5.37 0.64 -10.77
C ARG A 106 4.96 -0.83 -10.84
N GLN A 107 5.48 -1.59 -11.81
CA GLN A 107 5.25 -3.01 -11.93
C GLN A 107 5.81 -3.79 -10.75
N ILE A 108 7.06 -3.52 -10.36
CA ILE A 108 7.71 -4.12 -9.20
C ILE A 108 6.92 -3.81 -7.93
N GLY A 109 6.48 -2.57 -7.74
CA GLY A 109 5.66 -2.16 -6.59
C GLY A 109 4.34 -2.92 -6.51
N MET A 110 3.67 -3.13 -7.64
CA MET A 110 2.43 -3.93 -7.69
C MET A 110 2.68 -5.41 -7.43
N LEU A 111 3.69 -6.00 -8.06
CA LEU A 111 4.04 -7.40 -7.87
C LEU A 111 4.44 -7.67 -6.41
N SER A 112 5.20 -6.77 -5.78
CA SER A 112 5.55 -6.86 -4.36
C SER A 112 4.30 -6.85 -3.47
N THR A 113 3.35 -5.96 -3.76
CA THR A 113 2.08 -5.89 -3.02
C THR A 113 1.26 -7.17 -3.18
N PHE A 114 1.15 -7.69 -4.39
CA PHE A 114 0.45 -8.96 -4.66
C PHE A 114 1.12 -10.14 -3.96
N LEU A 115 2.45 -10.19 -3.99
CA LEU A 115 3.20 -11.23 -3.28
C LEU A 115 2.93 -11.19 -1.78
N VAL A 116 2.94 -10.01 -1.16
CA VAL A 116 2.63 -9.85 0.27
C VAL A 116 1.21 -10.35 0.57
N ILE A 117 0.22 -9.92 -0.21
CA ILE A 117 -1.18 -10.35 -0.01
C ILE A 117 -1.30 -11.87 -0.17
N LEU A 118 -0.70 -12.45 -1.20
CA LEU A 118 -0.77 -13.89 -1.47
C LEU A 118 -0.11 -14.70 -0.36
N VAL A 119 1.12 -14.35 0.03
CA VAL A 119 1.85 -15.04 1.10
C VAL A 119 1.08 -14.97 2.42
N LEU A 120 0.62 -13.78 2.79
CA LEU A 120 -0.13 -13.61 4.04
C LEU A 120 -1.49 -14.31 4.00
N ALA A 121 -2.17 -14.36 2.85
CA ALA A 121 -3.40 -15.11 2.70
C ALA A 121 -3.18 -16.62 2.92
N ILE A 122 -2.15 -17.17 2.27
CA ILE A 122 -1.77 -18.60 2.41
C ILE A 122 -1.39 -18.90 3.86
N GLU A 123 -0.57 -18.07 4.49
CA GLU A 123 -0.13 -18.27 5.87
C GLU A 123 -1.30 -18.21 6.88
N ASN A 124 -2.22 -17.27 6.73
CA ASN A 124 -3.40 -17.20 7.59
C ASN A 124 -4.30 -18.45 7.44
N ILE A 125 -4.49 -18.94 6.20
CA ILE A 125 -5.24 -20.18 5.95
C ILE A 125 -4.50 -21.37 6.55
N ARG A 126 -3.16 -21.46 6.36
CA ARG A 126 -2.34 -22.53 6.92
C ARG A 126 -2.46 -22.58 8.45
N LEU A 127 -2.37 -21.44 9.12
CA LEU A 127 -2.49 -21.39 10.58
C LEU A 127 -3.87 -21.86 11.06
N PHE A 128 -4.93 -21.51 10.34
CA PHE A 128 -6.28 -22.00 10.65
C PHE A 128 -6.40 -23.52 10.49
N VAL A 129 -5.85 -24.08 9.41
CA VAL A 129 -5.94 -25.53 9.14
C VAL A 129 -5.12 -26.36 10.14
N LEU A 130 -4.01 -25.78 10.65
CA LEU A 130 -3.11 -26.46 11.59
C LEU A 130 -3.46 -26.23 13.06
N ALA A 131 -4.39 -25.32 13.34
CA ALA A 131 -4.87 -25.07 14.70
C ALA A 131 -5.81 -26.16 15.15
#